data_573fab9316f717cdb51bfea3e2eaa2b0
#
_entry.id   573fab9316f717cdb51bfea3e2eaa2b0
#
_cell.length_a   1.000
_cell.length_b   1.000
_cell.length_c   1.000
_cell.angle_alpha   90.00
_cell.angle_beta   90.00
_cell.angle_gamma   90.00
#
_symmetry.space_group_name_H-M   'P 1'
#
loop_
_entity.id
_entity.type
_entity.pdbx_description
1 polymer ?
#
loop_
_entity_poly.entity_id
_entity_poly.type
_entity_poly.pdbx_seq_one_letter_code
_entity_poly.pdbx_strand_id
1 'polypeptide(L)'
;STHMNLSVRGWHNLKRLFGEIKVIRLSKGFENIKNKRIKAVMPLAFLTAVILLWFIAKDKILNEVLLWIFDFILIVFSIIGTLLIISFLGTPLSAKRIEMCLSSIGFKDRFGETPLLLSRFRQAKAEVYEFYSPTIPITEYEKKRSDIETALNVRIVSIESGKDFQHVIIKTVTANKEFPQILMWENKYLSEKESVLLLGESQLDKVMTDLKVTPHILIGGSSGSG
;
A
#
# COMPACT_ATOMS: atom_id res chain seq x y z
N SER A 1 -37.92 18.65 8.53
CA SER A 1 -37.61 17.19 8.80
C SER A 1 -36.61 16.57 7.82
N THR A 2 -36.14 17.31 6.80
CA THR A 2 -35.22 16.79 5.75
C THR A 2 -33.74 16.84 6.15
N HIS A 3 -33.34 17.74 7.03
CA HIS A 3 -31.94 17.88 7.49
C HIS A 3 -31.47 16.78 8.46
N MET A 4 -32.37 16.17 9.21
CA MET A 4 -32.02 15.13 10.21
C MET A 4 -31.78 13.74 9.58
N ASN A 5 -32.40 13.49 8.41
CA ASN A 5 -32.22 12.20 7.70
C ASN A 5 -30.87 12.07 6.97
N LEU A 6 -30.24 13.20 6.60
CA LEU A 6 -28.92 13.20 5.96
C LEU A 6 -27.79 12.87 6.96
N SER A 7 -27.91 13.29 8.21
CA SER A 7 -26.90 13.02 9.24
C SER A 7 -26.88 11.55 9.67
N VAL A 8 -28.04 10.92 9.77
CA VAL A 8 -28.15 9.50 10.18
C VAL A 8 -27.65 8.54 9.08
N ARG A 9 -27.96 8.85 7.81
CA ARG A 9 -27.39 8.08 6.67
C ARG A 9 -25.87 8.27 6.56
N GLY A 10 -25.35 9.44 6.82
CA GLY A 10 -23.90 9.71 6.87
C GLY A 10 -23.21 8.90 7.96
N TRP A 11 -23.80 8.80 9.15
CA TRP A 11 -23.27 8.03 10.28
C TRP A 11 -23.26 6.50 10.01
N HIS A 12 -24.30 5.97 9.38
CA HIS A 12 -24.36 4.55 9.01
C HIS A 12 -23.32 4.20 7.95
N ASN A 13 -23.13 5.07 6.96
CA ASN A 13 -22.10 4.88 5.92
C ASN A 13 -20.68 5.00 6.50
N LEU A 14 -20.44 5.95 7.40
CA LEU A 14 -19.18 6.08 8.12
C LEU A 14 -18.84 4.82 8.94
N LYS A 15 -19.79 4.30 9.73
CA LYS A 15 -19.58 3.07 10.51
C LYS A 15 -19.28 1.86 9.62
N ARG A 16 -19.92 1.75 8.46
CA ARG A 16 -19.69 0.68 7.49
C ARG A 16 -18.30 0.81 6.87
N LEU A 17 -17.90 1.99 6.44
CA LEU A 17 -16.57 2.27 5.87
C LEU A 17 -15.45 2.04 6.89
N PHE A 18 -15.61 2.49 8.14
CA PHE A 18 -14.63 2.19 9.21
C PHE A 18 -14.51 0.69 9.49
N GLY A 19 -15.62 -0.05 9.38
CA GLY A 19 -15.60 -1.52 9.46
C GLY A 19 -14.83 -2.16 8.31
N GLU A 20 -15.08 -1.74 7.09
CA GLU A 20 -14.41 -2.25 5.88
C GLU A 20 -12.91 -1.94 5.89
N ILE A 21 -12.51 -0.72 6.26
CA ILE A 21 -11.09 -0.33 6.41
C ILE A 21 -10.36 -1.21 7.43
N LYS A 22 -11.00 -1.48 8.59
CA LYS A 22 -10.43 -2.37 9.62
C LYS A 22 -10.27 -3.80 9.10
N VAL A 23 -11.27 -4.32 8.40
CA VAL A 23 -11.25 -5.67 7.81
C VAL A 23 -10.14 -5.80 6.76
N ILE A 24 -9.99 -4.80 5.89
CA ILE A 24 -8.94 -4.79 4.86
C ILE A 24 -7.55 -4.76 5.49
N ARG A 25 -7.32 -3.93 6.50
CA ARG A 25 -6.04 -3.88 7.22
C ARG A 25 -5.73 -5.17 7.95
N LEU A 26 -6.74 -5.81 8.55
CA LEU A 26 -6.60 -7.14 9.16
C LEU A 26 -6.22 -8.20 8.12
N SER A 27 -6.92 -8.25 6.98
CA SER A 27 -6.61 -9.17 5.88
C SER A 27 -5.17 -9.00 5.37
N LYS A 28 -4.72 -7.76 5.15
CA LYS A 28 -3.32 -7.47 4.79
C LYS A 28 -2.34 -7.81 5.91
N GLY A 29 -2.73 -7.67 7.16
CA GLY A 29 -1.93 -8.11 8.32
C GLY A 29 -1.67 -9.61 8.29
N PHE A 30 -2.69 -10.42 8.05
CA PHE A 30 -2.57 -11.87 7.90
C PHE A 30 -1.70 -12.25 6.69
N GLU A 31 -1.90 -11.61 5.54
CA GLU A 31 -1.07 -11.81 4.35
C GLU A 31 0.41 -11.49 4.62
N ASN A 32 0.68 -10.38 5.30
CA ASN A 32 2.03 -9.99 5.70
C ASN A 32 2.70 -10.98 6.65
N ILE A 33 1.93 -11.56 7.57
CA ILE A 33 2.41 -12.60 8.49
C ILE A 33 2.74 -13.88 7.71
N LYS A 34 1.87 -14.27 6.79
CA LYS A 34 2.09 -15.45 5.92
C LYS A 34 3.34 -15.31 5.06
N ASN A 35 3.56 -14.12 4.49
CA ASN A 35 4.69 -13.87 3.60
C ASN A 35 6.02 -13.63 4.34
N LYS A 36 5.97 -13.11 5.56
CA LYS A 36 7.17 -12.85 6.39
C LYS A 36 6.96 -13.44 7.79
N ARG A 37 7.42 -14.66 8.00
CA ARG A 37 7.30 -15.42 9.28
C ARG A 37 7.82 -14.65 10.49
N ILE A 38 8.83 -13.78 10.31
CA ILE A 38 9.35 -12.90 11.39
C ILE A 38 8.24 -12.00 11.97
N LYS A 39 7.27 -11.57 11.16
CA LYS A 39 6.15 -10.76 11.65
C LYS A 39 5.19 -11.52 12.56
N ALA A 40 5.17 -12.84 12.50
CA ALA A 40 4.37 -13.69 13.39
C ALA A 40 4.91 -13.68 14.84
N VAL A 41 6.15 -13.30 15.05
CA VAL A 41 6.76 -13.24 16.39
C VAL A 41 6.04 -12.24 17.30
N MET A 42 5.57 -11.11 16.76
CA MET A 42 4.87 -10.09 17.57
C MET A 42 3.57 -10.60 18.22
N PRO A 43 2.58 -11.13 17.47
CA PRO A 43 1.37 -11.65 18.08
C PRO A 43 1.64 -12.87 18.98
N LEU A 44 2.62 -13.73 18.64
CA LEU A 44 3.04 -14.84 19.49
C LEU A 44 3.65 -14.37 20.81
N ALA A 45 4.54 -13.39 20.77
CA ALA A 45 5.14 -12.81 21.98
C ALA A 45 4.09 -12.16 22.89
N PHE A 46 3.08 -11.50 22.29
CA PHE A 46 1.96 -10.95 23.05
C PHE A 46 1.15 -12.06 23.76
N LEU A 47 0.80 -13.13 23.03
CA LEU A 47 0.07 -14.26 23.62
C LEU A 47 0.87 -14.95 24.74
N THR A 48 2.18 -15.16 24.55
CA THR A 48 3.03 -15.72 25.61
C THR A 48 3.10 -14.81 26.82
N ALA A 49 3.16 -13.49 26.65
CA ALA A 49 3.13 -12.53 27.76
C ALA A 49 1.80 -12.58 28.52
N VAL A 50 0.67 -12.71 27.84
CA VAL A 50 -0.65 -12.86 28.47
C VAL A 50 -0.75 -14.15 29.26
N ILE A 51 -0.23 -15.27 28.74
CA ILE A 51 -0.20 -16.56 29.45
C ILE A 51 0.67 -16.47 30.70
N LEU A 52 1.86 -15.85 30.61
CA LEU A 52 2.74 -15.65 31.79
C LEU A 52 2.05 -14.80 32.84
N LEU A 53 1.38 -13.74 32.45
CA LEU A 53 0.62 -12.88 33.35
C LEU A 53 -0.50 -13.66 34.06
N TRP A 54 -1.18 -14.55 33.36
CA TRP A 54 -2.19 -15.43 33.92
C TRP A 54 -1.59 -16.35 34.99
N PHE A 55 -0.45 -17.00 34.71
CA PHE A 55 0.22 -17.86 35.68
C PHE A 55 0.62 -17.12 36.97
N ILE A 56 1.13 -15.87 36.82
CA ILE A 56 1.55 -15.06 37.97
C ILE A 56 0.35 -14.59 38.81
N ALA A 57 -0.76 -14.24 38.15
CA ALA A 57 -1.93 -13.67 38.78
C ALA A 57 -2.81 -14.74 39.45
N LYS A 58 -2.90 -15.93 38.86
CA LYS A 58 -3.76 -17.04 39.37
C LYS A 58 -3.49 -17.38 40.83
N ASP A 59 -2.23 -17.46 41.22
CA ASP A 59 -1.85 -17.87 42.59
C ASP A 59 -2.14 -16.76 43.64
N LYS A 60 -2.40 -15.54 43.22
CA LYS A 60 -2.70 -14.39 44.09
C LYS A 60 -4.19 -14.14 44.32
N ILE A 61 -5.04 -14.74 43.50
CA ILE A 61 -6.50 -14.55 43.56
C ILE A 61 -7.11 -15.73 44.36
N LEU A 62 -7.47 -15.48 45.60
CA LEU A 62 -8.06 -16.49 46.49
C LEU A 62 -9.57 -16.69 46.29
N ASN A 63 -10.26 -15.77 45.60
CA ASN A 63 -11.71 -15.84 45.44
C ASN A 63 -12.06 -16.41 44.04
N GLU A 64 -12.78 -17.53 44.01
CA GLU A 64 -13.15 -18.25 42.79
C GLU A 64 -13.98 -17.35 41.80
N VAL A 65 -14.91 -16.56 42.30
CA VAL A 65 -15.73 -15.67 41.45
C VAL A 65 -14.84 -14.60 40.82
N LEU A 66 -13.89 -14.05 41.59
CA LEU A 66 -12.96 -13.05 41.08
C LEU A 66 -12.02 -13.65 40.04
N LEU A 67 -11.63 -14.90 40.19
CA LEU A 67 -10.81 -15.65 39.25
C LEU A 67 -11.55 -15.83 37.92
N TRP A 68 -12.82 -16.21 37.94
CA TRP A 68 -13.65 -16.33 36.74
C TRP A 68 -13.80 -15.00 35.94
N ILE A 69 -14.02 -13.90 36.67
CA ILE A 69 -14.11 -12.55 36.04
C ILE A 69 -12.76 -12.19 35.45
N PHE A 70 -11.67 -12.45 36.15
CA PHE A 70 -10.32 -12.17 35.66
C PHE A 70 -10.01 -12.96 34.38
N ASP A 71 -10.30 -14.27 34.35
CA ASP A 71 -10.11 -15.12 33.18
C ASP A 71 -10.89 -14.62 31.98
N PHE A 72 -12.16 -14.22 32.16
CA PHE A 72 -12.99 -13.67 31.11
C PHE A 72 -12.40 -12.38 30.53
N ILE A 73 -11.98 -11.45 31.40
CA ILE A 73 -11.35 -10.18 30.99
C ILE A 73 -10.05 -10.46 30.21
N LEU A 74 -9.25 -11.41 30.66
CA LEU A 74 -7.98 -11.76 30.04
C LEU A 74 -8.15 -12.38 28.65
N ILE A 75 -9.17 -13.23 28.48
CA ILE A 75 -9.53 -13.81 27.18
C ILE A 75 -9.94 -12.70 26.20
N VAL A 76 -10.85 -11.80 26.60
CA VAL A 76 -11.31 -10.69 25.78
C VAL A 76 -10.14 -9.78 25.41
N PHE A 77 -9.28 -9.44 26.38
CA PHE A 77 -8.08 -8.63 26.17
C PHE A 77 -7.10 -9.30 25.19
N SER A 78 -6.91 -10.61 25.31
CA SER A 78 -6.05 -11.39 24.42
C SER A 78 -6.54 -11.35 22.96
N ILE A 79 -7.85 -11.55 22.75
CA ILE A 79 -8.45 -11.51 21.41
C ILE A 79 -8.32 -10.11 20.79
N ILE A 80 -8.75 -9.08 21.52
CA ILE A 80 -8.70 -7.69 21.06
C ILE A 80 -7.26 -7.26 20.78
N GLY A 81 -6.35 -7.54 21.71
CA GLY A 81 -4.93 -7.18 21.56
C GLY A 81 -4.27 -7.86 20.37
N THR A 82 -4.55 -9.14 20.15
CA THR A 82 -4.03 -9.87 18.97
C THR A 82 -4.56 -9.27 17.66
N LEU A 83 -5.85 -8.96 17.60
CA LEU A 83 -6.44 -8.33 16.41
C LEU A 83 -5.87 -6.95 16.14
N LEU A 84 -5.61 -6.15 17.18
CA LEU A 84 -4.98 -4.83 17.04
C LEU A 84 -3.53 -4.95 16.51
N ILE A 85 -2.74 -5.90 17.03
CA ILE A 85 -1.38 -6.15 16.56
C ILE A 85 -1.38 -6.58 15.09
N ILE A 86 -2.26 -7.49 14.70
CA ILE A 86 -2.38 -7.93 13.29
C ILE A 86 -2.79 -6.77 12.39
N SER A 87 -3.74 -5.93 12.80
CA SER A 87 -4.14 -4.73 12.07
C SER A 87 -2.98 -3.73 11.92
N PHE A 88 -2.19 -3.56 12.96
CA PHE A 88 -0.99 -2.71 12.93
C PHE A 88 0.06 -3.24 11.94
N LEU A 89 0.29 -4.56 11.93
CA LEU A 89 1.21 -5.21 10.98
C LEU A 89 0.73 -5.13 9.53
N GLY A 90 -0.57 -4.96 9.30
CA GLY A 90 -1.16 -4.70 7.98
C GLY A 90 -1.03 -3.27 7.50
N THR A 91 -0.61 -2.34 8.35
CA THR A 91 -0.51 -0.92 8.03
C THR A 91 0.95 -0.55 7.75
N PRO A 92 1.30 -0.03 6.57
CA PRO A 92 2.65 0.49 6.31
C PRO A 92 2.99 1.63 7.26
N LEU A 93 4.22 1.70 7.76
CA LEU A 93 4.67 2.76 8.69
C LEU A 93 4.45 4.18 8.15
N SER A 94 4.51 4.35 6.82
CA SER A 94 4.29 5.63 6.15
C SER A 94 2.83 5.89 5.75
N ALA A 95 1.90 4.95 5.98
CA ALA A 95 0.53 5.04 5.47
C ALA A 95 -0.15 6.34 5.92
N LYS A 96 -0.14 6.62 7.21
CA LYS A 96 -0.79 7.81 7.77
C LYS A 96 -0.24 9.12 7.18
N ARG A 97 1.08 9.20 6.95
CA ARG A 97 1.72 10.37 6.35
C ARG A 97 1.29 10.55 4.90
N ILE A 98 1.28 9.48 4.12
CA ILE A 98 0.91 9.49 2.70
C ILE A 98 -0.59 9.83 2.54
N GLU A 99 -1.46 9.22 3.34
CA GLU A 99 -2.88 9.51 3.38
C GLU A 99 -3.16 10.98 3.75
N MET A 100 -2.41 11.54 4.71
CA MET A 100 -2.50 12.98 5.04
C MET A 100 -2.05 13.86 3.88
N CYS A 101 -0.96 13.52 3.18
CA CYS A 101 -0.51 14.25 2.00
C CYS A 101 -1.58 14.25 0.89
N LEU A 102 -2.21 13.11 0.62
CA LEU A 102 -3.29 13.02 -0.35
C LEU A 102 -4.53 13.82 0.10
N SER A 103 -4.83 13.80 1.40
CA SER A 103 -5.91 14.61 1.96
C SER A 103 -5.66 16.12 1.80
N SER A 104 -4.43 16.58 1.97
CA SER A 104 -4.06 18.00 1.89
C SER A 104 -4.23 18.59 0.49
N ILE A 105 -4.05 17.78 -0.56
CA ILE A 105 -4.30 18.18 -1.95
C ILE A 105 -5.77 18.00 -2.37
N GLY A 106 -6.66 17.70 -1.42
CA GLY A 106 -8.07 17.48 -1.69
C GLY A 106 -8.36 16.21 -2.50
N PHE A 107 -7.47 15.21 -2.48
CA PHE A 107 -7.68 13.94 -3.16
C PHE A 107 -8.54 13.04 -2.28
N LYS A 108 -9.84 13.23 -2.40
CA LYS A 108 -10.88 12.56 -1.61
C LYS A 108 -11.99 12.09 -2.52
N ASP A 109 -12.71 11.09 -2.05
CA ASP A 109 -13.90 10.60 -2.70
C ASP A 109 -15.14 11.51 -2.43
N ARG A 110 -16.29 11.10 -2.94
CA ARG A 110 -17.57 11.80 -2.75
C ARG A 110 -18.01 11.84 -1.28
N PHE A 111 -17.45 11.00 -0.43
CA PHE A 111 -17.75 10.91 1.00
C PHE A 111 -16.71 11.63 1.86
N GLY A 112 -15.69 12.22 1.25
CA GLY A 112 -14.60 12.91 1.93
C GLY A 112 -13.47 12.00 2.40
N GLU A 113 -13.49 10.72 1.99
CA GLU A 113 -12.47 9.73 2.36
C GLU A 113 -11.29 9.76 1.39
N THR A 114 -10.09 9.61 1.92
CA THR A 114 -8.85 9.50 1.14
C THR A 114 -8.58 8.04 0.78
N PRO A 115 -7.91 7.77 -0.35
CA PRO A 115 -7.42 6.44 -0.67
C PRO A 115 -6.59 5.85 0.46
N LEU A 116 -6.85 4.59 0.80
CA LEU A 116 -6.15 3.89 1.87
C LEU A 116 -4.89 3.22 1.33
N LEU A 117 -3.73 3.55 1.88
CA LEU A 117 -2.48 2.88 1.51
C LEU A 117 -2.45 1.48 2.13
N LEU A 118 -2.45 0.44 1.28
CA LEU A 118 -2.39 -0.96 1.67
C LEU A 118 -0.96 -1.46 1.79
N SER A 119 -0.12 -1.14 0.80
CA SER A 119 1.26 -1.58 0.80
C SER A 119 2.18 -0.54 0.16
N ARG A 120 3.42 -0.53 0.62
CA ARG A 120 4.53 0.20 0.04
C ARG A 120 5.74 -0.71 0.01
N PHE A 121 6.26 -0.97 -1.17
CA PHE A 121 7.44 -1.81 -1.34
C PHE A 121 8.29 -1.31 -2.49
N ARG A 122 9.55 -1.71 -2.48
CA ARG A 122 10.48 -1.38 -3.54
C ARG A 122 10.62 -2.54 -4.51
N GLN A 123 10.42 -2.27 -5.77
CA GLN A 123 10.60 -3.22 -6.86
C GLN A 123 11.63 -2.67 -7.84
N ALA A 124 12.79 -3.32 -7.94
CA ALA A 124 13.92 -2.83 -8.72
C ALA A 124 14.28 -1.36 -8.37
N LYS A 125 14.11 -0.46 -9.31
CA LYS A 125 14.41 0.97 -9.16
C LYS A 125 13.20 1.81 -8.72
N ALA A 126 11.98 1.22 -8.71
CA ALA A 126 10.74 1.90 -8.39
C ALA A 126 10.28 1.66 -6.96
N GLU A 127 9.60 2.64 -6.39
CA GLU A 127 8.72 2.46 -5.23
C GLU A 127 7.29 2.22 -5.73
N VAL A 128 6.67 1.17 -5.23
CA VAL A 128 5.31 0.78 -5.60
C VAL A 128 4.40 1.06 -4.42
N TYR A 129 3.35 1.83 -4.68
CA TYR A 129 2.28 2.13 -3.73
C TYR A 129 1.01 1.43 -4.19
N GLU A 130 0.42 0.64 -3.33
CA GLU A 130 -0.87 0.00 -3.56
C GLU A 130 -1.92 0.70 -2.70
N PHE A 131 -2.90 1.32 -3.34
CA PHE A 131 -4.00 2.00 -2.68
C PHE A 131 -5.30 1.22 -2.84
N TYR A 132 -6.11 1.21 -1.79
CA TYR A 132 -7.51 0.82 -1.85
C TYR A 132 -8.38 2.06 -2.01
N SER A 133 -9.13 2.10 -3.09
CA SER A 133 -9.87 3.28 -3.52
C SER A 133 -11.16 2.87 -4.24
N PRO A 134 -12.19 2.41 -3.51
CA PRO A 134 -13.38 1.82 -4.11
C PRO A 134 -14.24 2.81 -4.88
N THR A 135 -14.10 4.09 -4.63
CA THR A 135 -14.98 5.14 -5.13
C THR A 135 -14.29 6.15 -6.06
N ILE A 136 -12.95 6.09 -6.14
CA ILE A 136 -12.17 6.98 -7.00
C ILE A 136 -11.63 6.17 -8.19
N PRO A 137 -12.08 6.45 -9.42
CA PRO A 137 -11.60 5.74 -10.61
C PRO A 137 -10.15 6.12 -10.92
N ILE A 138 -9.45 5.24 -11.64
CA ILE A 138 -8.05 5.42 -12.03
C ILE A 138 -7.84 6.71 -12.85
N THR A 139 -8.83 7.13 -13.60
CA THR A 139 -8.81 8.37 -14.38
C THR A 139 -8.67 9.63 -13.52
N GLU A 140 -9.16 9.63 -12.28
CA GLU A 140 -8.98 10.74 -11.36
C GLU A 140 -7.54 10.81 -10.83
N TYR A 141 -6.87 9.66 -10.67
CA TYR A 141 -5.45 9.60 -10.34
C TYR A 141 -4.59 10.19 -11.47
N GLU A 142 -4.94 9.89 -12.74
CA GLU A 142 -4.24 10.47 -13.89
C GLU A 142 -4.45 11.98 -14.00
N LYS A 143 -5.66 12.47 -13.79
CA LYS A 143 -5.94 13.92 -13.79
C LYS A 143 -5.16 14.67 -12.70
N LYS A 144 -5.03 14.07 -11.51
CA LYS A 144 -4.35 14.66 -10.36
C LYS A 144 -2.88 14.22 -10.22
N ARG A 145 -2.31 13.65 -11.28
CA ARG A 145 -0.96 13.12 -11.30
C ARG A 145 0.07 14.13 -10.78
N SER A 146 0.05 15.35 -11.32
CA SER A 146 0.99 16.43 -10.94
C SER A 146 0.86 16.80 -9.44
N ASP A 147 -0.37 16.87 -8.94
CA ASP A 147 -0.63 17.19 -7.54
C ASP A 147 -0.11 16.10 -6.61
N ILE A 148 -0.32 14.83 -6.99
CA ILE A 148 0.17 13.66 -6.24
C ILE A 148 1.70 13.60 -6.27
N GLU A 149 2.34 13.84 -7.42
CA GLU A 149 3.79 13.91 -7.56
C GLU A 149 4.39 14.97 -6.62
N THR A 150 3.79 16.14 -6.58
CA THR A 150 4.21 17.25 -5.71
C THR A 150 4.01 16.91 -4.24
N ALA A 151 2.84 16.38 -3.86
CA ALA A 151 2.53 16.08 -2.47
C ALA A 151 3.40 14.97 -1.88
N LEU A 152 3.77 13.98 -2.69
CA LEU A 152 4.60 12.86 -2.27
C LEU A 152 6.09 13.06 -2.54
N ASN A 153 6.46 14.13 -3.26
CA ASN A 153 7.82 14.40 -3.75
C ASN A 153 8.42 13.21 -4.50
N VAL A 154 7.66 12.70 -5.44
CA VAL A 154 8.03 11.55 -6.29
C VAL A 154 7.65 11.84 -7.73
N ARG A 155 8.22 11.10 -8.67
CA ARG A 155 7.79 11.10 -10.06
C ARG A 155 7.00 9.82 -10.34
N ILE A 156 5.77 9.94 -10.81
CA ILE A 156 4.93 8.80 -11.15
C ILE A 156 5.34 8.29 -12.54
N VAL A 157 5.66 7.00 -12.61
CA VAL A 157 6.01 6.34 -13.86
C VAL A 157 4.77 5.72 -14.49
N SER A 158 4.01 4.96 -13.72
CA SER A 158 2.75 4.37 -14.18
C SER A 158 1.70 4.36 -13.08
N ILE A 159 0.44 4.43 -13.49
CA ILE A 159 -0.74 4.23 -12.65
C ILE A 159 -1.52 3.09 -13.30
N GLU A 160 -1.71 2.02 -12.56
CA GLU A 160 -2.29 0.77 -13.06
C GLU A 160 -3.39 0.28 -12.13
N SER A 161 -4.37 -0.45 -12.66
CA SER A 161 -5.31 -1.20 -11.82
C SER A 161 -4.57 -2.34 -11.14
N GLY A 162 -4.85 -2.55 -9.85
CA GLY A 162 -4.29 -3.65 -9.09
C GLY A 162 -5.04 -4.96 -9.31
N LYS A 163 -5.28 -5.68 -8.21
CA LYS A 163 -5.96 -6.97 -8.20
C LYS A 163 -7.39 -6.88 -8.76
N ASP A 164 -8.05 -5.77 -8.56
CA ASP A 164 -9.38 -5.42 -9.03
C ASP A 164 -9.47 -3.89 -9.27
N PHE A 165 -10.63 -3.41 -9.71
CA PHE A 165 -10.85 -1.98 -9.99
C PHE A 165 -10.83 -1.08 -8.74
N GLN A 166 -10.88 -1.67 -7.54
CA GLN A 166 -10.80 -0.92 -6.27
C GLN A 166 -9.36 -0.76 -5.79
N HIS A 167 -8.40 -1.46 -6.42
CA HIS A 167 -6.99 -1.37 -6.10
C HIS A 167 -6.25 -0.62 -7.20
N VAL A 168 -5.54 0.43 -6.79
CA VAL A 168 -4.73 1.25 -7.70
C VAL A 168 -3.27 1.11 -7.31
N ILE A 169 -2.44 0.76 -8.29
CA ILE A 169 -1.00 0.62 -8.13
C ILE A 169 -0.33 1.80 -8.79
N ILE A 170 0.45 2.55 -8.00
CA ILE A 170 1.25 3.68 -8.49
C ILE A 170 2.72 3.29 -8.38
N LYS A 171 3.41 3.23 -9.51
CA LYS A 171 4.85 3.04 -9.56
C LYS A 171 5.53 4.40 -9.66
N THR A 172 6.46 4.65 -8.76
CA THR A 172 7.14 5.95 -8.67
C THR A 172 8.64 5.78 -8.62
N VAL A 173 9.34 6.84 -8.98
CA VAL A 173 10.78 6.99 -8.77
C VAL A 173 11.04 8.27 -7.99
N THR A 174 12.19 8.33 -7.33
CA THR A 174 12.57 9.54 -6.58
C THR A 174 12.70 10.73 -7.53
N ALA A 175 12.14 11.89 -7.16
CA ALA A 175 12.10 13.09 -7.99
C ALA A 175 13.48 13.56 -8.45
N ASN A 176 14.53 13.29 -7.67
CA ASN A 176 15.91 13.72 -7.98
C ASN A 176 16.64 12.82 -8.98
N LYS A 177 15.98 11.81 -9.54
CA LYS A 177 16.58 10.93 -10.54
C LYS A 177 16.27 11.46 -11.93
N GLU A 178 16.97 12.53 -12.31
CA GLU A 178 16.97 13.04 -13.67
C GLU A 178 17.65 12.04 -14.61
N PHE A 179 17.12 11.92 -15.83
CA PHE A 179 17.85 11.22 -16.88
C PHE A 179 19.11 12.02 -17.22
N PRO A 180 20.23 11.36 -17.48
CA PRO A 180 21.37 12.05 -18.05
C PRO A 180 20.93 12.69 -19.39
N GLN A 181 21.22 13.95 -19.58
CA GLN A 181 20.89 14.66 -20.84
C GLN A 181 21.51 13.98 -22.06
N ILE A 182 22.63 13.31 -21.85
CA ILE A 182 23.35 12.56 -22.89
C ILE A 182 23.57 11.15 -22.35
N LEU A 183 23.07 10.15 -23.07
CA LEU A 183 23.34 8.75 -22.79
C LEU A 183 24.48 8.30 -23.72
N MET A 184 25.68 8.18 -23.18
CA MET A 184 26.82 7.67 -23.95
C MET A 184 26.68 6.18 -24.17
N TRP A 185 26.92 5.72 -25.39
CA TRP A 185 26.93 4.30 -25.70
C TRP A 185 28.08 3.60 -24.99
N GLU A 186 27.76 2.53 -24.28
CA GLU A 186 28.74 1.69 -23.58
C GLU A 186 28.47 0.22 -23.87
N ASN A 187 29.49 -0.64 -23.78
CA ASN A 187 29.38 -2.08 -24.02
C ASN A 187 28.39 -2.76 -23.06
N LYS A 188 28.10 -2.18 -21.91
CA LYS A 188 27.06 -2.66 -20.98
C LYS A 188 25.64 -2.66 -21.58
N TYR A 189 25.44 -1.96 -22.68
CA TYR A 189 24.16 -1.90 -23.40
C TYR A 189 24.02 -3.01 -24.45
N LEU A 190 25.09 -3.71 -24.79
CA LEU A 190 25.03 -4.88 -25.64
C LEU A 190 24.33 -6.01 -24.90
N SER A 191 23.42 -6.66 -25.59
CA SER A 191 22.80 -7.89 -25.09
C SER A 191 23.72 -9.08 -25.40
N GLU A 192 23.73 -10.09 -24.54
CA GLU A 192 24.40 -11.38 -24.84
C GLU A 192 23.69 -12.12 -25.98
N LYS A 193 22.46 -11.77 -26.28
CA LYS A 193 21.69 -12.32 -27.41
C LYS A 193 21.85 -11.42 -28.64
N GLU A 194 22.37 -11.96 -29.73
CA GLU A 194 22.62 -11.25 -30.98
C GLU A 194 21.39 -10.61 -31.61
N SER A 195 20.17 -11.11 -31.31
CA SER A 195 18.91 -10.62 -31.88
C SER A 195 18.25 -9.52 -31.06
N VAL A 196 18.79 -9.16 -29.90
CA VAL A 196 18.17 -8.19 -28.98
C VAL A 196 18.77 -6.81 -29.17
N LEU A 197 17.94 -5.86 -29.60
CA LEU A 197 18.31 -4.47 -29.78
C LEU A 197 17.86 -3.64 -28.58
N LEU A 198 18.78 -2.86 -27.98
CA LEU A 198 18.45 -1.85 -27.00
C LEU A 198 17.93 -0.61 -27.72
N LEU A 199 16.67 -0.23 -27.44
CA LEU A 199 16.03 0.98 -27.97
C LEU A 199 16.27 2.21 -27.10
N GLY A 200 16.48 1.99 -25.79
CA GLY A 200 16.70 3.07 -24.84
C GLY A 200 16.66 2.61 -23.39
N GLU A 201 16.74 3.56 -22.48
CA GLU A 201 16.58 3.34 -21.04
C GLU A 201 15.41 4.14 -20.50
N SER A 202 14.45 3.46 -19.88
CA SER A 202 13.36 4.09 -19.13
C SER A 202 13.79 4.35 -17.67
N GLN A 203 12.96 5.04 -16.92
CA GLN A 203 13.22 5.26 -15.48
C GLN A 203 13.27 3.95 -14.68
N LEU A 204 12.60 2.90 -15.17
CA LEU A 204 12.52 1.60 -14.51
C LEU A 204 13.55 0.61 -15.06
N ASP A 205 13.54 0.43 -16.39
CA ASP A 205 14.27 -0.65 -17.04
C ASP A 205 14.82 -0.24 -18.42
N LYS A 206 15.69 -1.06 -18.96
CA LYS A 206 16.14 -0.96 -20.34
C LYS A 206 15.01 -1.38 -21.27
N VAL A 207 14.73 -0.57 -22.28
CA VAL A 207 13.75 -0.88 -23.33
C VAL A 207 14.46 -1.65 -24.42
N MET A 208 14.18 -2.94 -24.51
CA MET A 208 14.79 -3.86 -25.47
C MET A 208 13.73 -4.49 -26.36
N THR A 209 14.09 -4.80 -27.59
CA THR A 209 13.25 -5.58 -28.49
C THR A 209 14.06 -6.74 -29.08
N ASP A 210 13.42 -7.89 -29.23
CA ASP A 210 13.99 -9.05 -29.89
C ASP A 210 13.56 -9.06 -31.37
N LEU A 211 14.51 -8.87 -32.26
CA LEU A 211 14.27 -8.83 -33.70
C LEU A 211 13.81 -10.17 -34.30
N LYS A 212 14.00 -11.29 -33.56
CA LYS A 212 13.41 -12.58 -33.96
C LYS A 212 11.90 -12.61 -33.76
N VAL A 213 11.41 -11.87 -32.76
CA VAL A 213 9.98 -11.79 -32.43
C VAL A 213 9.32 -10.62 -33.15
N THR A 214 10.03 -9.49 -33.24
CA THR A 214 9.56 -8.25 -33.87
C THR A 214 10.54 -7.82 -34.96
N PRO A 215 10.48 -8.44 -36.16
CA PRO A 215 11.49 -8.22 -37.20
C PRO A 215 11.39 -6.85 -37.87
N HIS A 216 10.25 -6.15 -37.73
CA HIS A 216 10.02 -4.84 -38.30
C HIS A 216 9.81 -3.80 -37.22
N ILE A 217 10.59 -2.74 -37.24
CA ILE A 217 10.50 -1.62 -36.32
C ILE A 217 10.35 -0.34 -37.13
N LEU A 218 9.31 0.45 -36.84
CA LEU A 218 9.14 1.80 -37.38
C LEU A 218 9.51 2.81 -36.30
N ILE A 219 10.48 3.67 -36.57
CA ILE A 219 10.88 4.77 -35.70
C ILE A 219 10.44 6.07 -36.35
N GLY A 220 9.58 6.81 -35.64
CA GLY A 220 9.09 8.12 -36.08
C GLY A 220 9.30 9.17 -35.00
N GLY A 221 9.60 10.40 -35.43
CA GLY A 221 9.75 11.54 -34.52
C GLY A 221 9.74 12.86 -35.29
N SER A 222 9.55 13.96 -34.60
CA SER A 222 9.72 15.29 -35.19
C SER A 222 11.20 15.66 -35.33
N SER A 223 11.53 16.52 -36.26
CA SER A 223 12.91 17.02 -36.42
C SER A 223 13.39 17.67 -35.11
N GLY A 224 14.54 17.26 -34.60
CA GLY A 224 15.11 17.78 -33.38
C GLY A 224 14.59 17.15 -32.09
N SER A 225 13.82 16.07 -32.16
CA SER A 225 13.28 15.40 -30.97
C SER A 225 14.24 14.39 -30.31
N GLY A 226 15.47 14.24 -30.82
CA GLY A 226 16.35 13.27 -30.15
C GLY A 226 17.69 13.15 -30.74
#